data_c28a9d2357b7f66b6d2e6a97753a9c8b
#
_entry.id   c28a9d2357b7f66b6d2e6a97753a9c8b
#
_cell.length_a   1.000
_cell.length_b   1.000
_cell.length_c   1.000
_cell.angle_alpha   90.00
_cell.angle_beta   90.00
_cell.angle_gamma   90.00
#
_symmetry.space_group_name_H-M   'P 1'
#
loop_
_entity.id
_entity.type
_entity.pdbx_description
1 polymer ?
#
loop_
_entity_poly.entity_id
_entity_poly.type
_entity_poly.pdbx_seq_one_letter_code
_entity_poly.pdbx_strand_id
1 'polypeptide(L)'
;MLSLKLLRENPEFVIAKLAVKNFDAREIVEKINVLDQNRRALQTELDACLAEQKKKAAQIGGLMKEGKREEADAVKAEVAALKTRSGEIEKTSEENNSELNSLLVLLPNLPCDQVPEGKTAEDNVVVKMGNEIPELGENNLPHWDLAKKYDIIDFDLGVKLTGAGFPVYKGKGARLQRALINYFLDQNTSVGYLEVEPPVMVNEASGFGTGQLPDKEGQMYHATVDNFYLVPTAEVPVTNIYRDVILGNNDFPVKMTAYTPCFRREAGSYGKDVRGLNRLHQFDKVEIVRIEKPEESYAALDEMIAHVEKLVASLGLPYRILRLCGGDMSFTSAITYDFEVYSAAQGRWLEISSVSNFESYQANRLKLRYKDADGKVQLAHTLNGSSLALPRVVAALLENNQKADRIEIPEVLRPYTGFDYID
;
A
#
# COMPACT_ATOMS: atom_id res chain seq x y z
N MET A 1 -1.45 6.10 8.96
CA MET A 1 -1.36 7.47 9.55
C MET A 1 -0.87 7.36 10.98
N LEU A 2 0.08 8.19 11.40
CA LEU A 2 0.57 8.18 12.78
C LEU A 2 -0.53 8.56 13.77
N SER A 3 -0.48 8.02 14.98
CA SER A 3 -1.48 8.36 16.01
C SER A 3 -1.18 9.70 16.65
N LEU A 4 -2.23 10.50 16.92
CA LEU A 4 -2.09 11.77 17.64
C LEU A 4 -1.50 11.60 19.05
N LYS A 5 -1.76 10.45 19.68
CA LYS A 5 -1.17 10.13 20.99
C LYS A 5 0.34 10.07 20.90
N LEU A 6 0.88 9.37 19.91
CA LEU A 6 2.33 9.25 19.71
C LEU A 6 2.97 10.61 19.42
N LEU A 7 2.37 11.41 18.54
CA LEU A 7 2.85 12.75 18.17
C LEU A 7 2.88 13.71 19.36
N ARG A 8 1.91 13.60 20.27
CA ARG A 8 1.81 14.43 21.47
C ARG A 8 2.79 14.00 22.56
N GLU A 9 2.89 12.68 22.81
CA GLU A 9 3.68 12.16 23.94
C GLU A 9 5.18 12.05 23.61
N ASN A 10 5.52 11.84 22.34
CA ASN A 10 6.91 11.60 21.90
C ASN A 10 7.27 12.36 20.61
N PRO A 11 7.09 13.69 20.50
CA PRO A 11 7.31 14.44 19.27
C PRO A 11 8.76 14.35 18.78
N GLU A 12 9.75 14.47 19.64
CA GLU A 12 11.17 14.41 19.27
C GLU A 12 11.56 13.01 18.76
N PHE A 13 11.00 11.94 19.32
CA PHE A 13 11.18 10.58 18.81
C PHE A 13 10.65 10.46 17.37
N VAL A 14 9.44 10.99 17.09
CA VAL A 14 8.84 10.97 15.75
C VAL A 14 9.72 11.75 14.77
N ILE A 15 10.18 12.94 15.13
CA ILE A 15 11.05 13.77 14.30
C ILE A 15 12.36 13.04 13.99
N ALA A 16 13.00 12.46 14.98
CA ALA A 16 14.25 11.70 14.82
C ALA A 16 14.07 10.47 13.92
N LYS A 17 12.97 9.72 14.10
CA LYS A 17 12.66 8.57 13.25
C LYS A 17 12.38 8.96 11.79
N LEU A 18 11.64 10.04 11.56
CA LEU A 18 11.36 10.50 10.21
C LEU A 18 12.59 11.07 9.49
N ALA A 19 13.58 11.55 10.23
CA ALA A 19 14.87 11.94 9.66
C ALA A 19 15.61 10.76 8.99
N VAL A 20 15.41 9.51 9.43
CA VAL A 20 15.95 8.30 8.78
C VAL A 20 15.38 8.16 7.35
N LYS A 21 14.13 8.59 7.12
CA LYS A 21 13.51 8.67 5.78
C LYS A 21 13.87 9.96 5.01
N ASN A 22 14.84 10.71 5.48
CA ASN A 22 15.21 12.02 4.92
C ASN A 22 14.04 13.02 4.92
N PHE A 23 13.10 12.88 5.86
CA PHE A 23 11.93 13.74 5.98
C PHE A 23 12.07 14.68 7.18
N ASP A 24 12.12 15.99 6.92
CA ASP A 24 12.07 17.01 7.98
C ASP A 24 10.63 17.19 8.47
N ALA A 25 10.35 16.63 9.65
CA ALA A 25 9.02 16.61 10.22
C ALA A 25 8.77 17.70 11.27
N ARG A 26 9.79 18.48 11.69
CA ARG A 26 9.73 19.34 12.87
C ARG A 26 8.55 20.33 12.81
N GLU A 27 8.50 21.14 11.74
CA GLU A 27 7.46 22.17 11.61
C GLU A 27 6.04 21.55 11.56
N ILE A 28 5.88 20.43 10.86
CA ILE A 28 4.59 19.74 10.72
C ILE A 28 4.16 19.15 12.06
N VAL A 29 5.05 18.51 12.80
CA VAL A 29 4.76 17.91 14.12
C VAL A 29 4.39 18.99 15.15
N GLU A 30 5.09 20.11 15.16
CA GLU A 30 4.77 21.24 16.03
C GLU A 30 3.36 21.81 15.73
N LYS A 31 3.03 22.04 14.45
CA LYS A 31 1.70 22.50 14.03
C LYS A 31 0.59 21.51 14.42
N ILE A 32 0.82 20.21 14.17
CA ILE A 32 -0.13 19.15 14.57
C ILE A 32 -0.39 19.17 16.06
N ASN A 33 0.65 19.36 16.90
CA ASN A 33 0.50 19.38 18.35
C ASN A 33 -0.30 20.60 18.82
N VAL A 34 -0.13 21.77 18.20
CA VAL A 34 -0.95 22.97 18.47
C VAL A 34 -2.42 22.70 18.09
N LEU A 35 -2.67 22.15 16.90
CA LEU A 35 -4.04 21.83 16.44
C LEU A 35 -4.71 20.75 17.31
N ASP A 36 -3.96 19.73 17.77
CA ASP A 36 -4.49 18.73 18.70
C ASP A 36 -4.81 19.33 20.07
N GLN A 37 -4.02 20.29 20.55
CA GLN A 37 -4.32 21.04 21.78
C GLN A 37 -5.63 21.84 21.60
N ASN A 38 -5.77 22.57 20.50
CA ASN A 38 -6.99 23.32 20.18
C ASN A 38 -8.21 22.40 20.06
N ARG A 39 -8.08 21.27 19.37
CA ARG A 39 -9.13 20.27 19.23
C ARG A 39 -9.66 19.80 20.60
N ARG A 40 -8.76 19.51 21.53
CA ARG A 40 -9.13 19.07 22.89
C ARG A 40 -9.78 20.20 23.69
N ALA A 41 -9.29 21.42 23.56
CA ALA A 41 -9.88 22.59 24.22
C ALA A 41 -11.30 22.87 23.68
N LEU A 42 -11.49 22.89 22.37
CA LEU A 42 -12.79 23.07 21.72
C LEU A 42 -13.79 21.97 22.10
N GLN A 43 -13.34 20.71 22.20
CA GLN A 43 -14.20 19.61 22.65
C GLN A 43 -14.66 19.81 24.09
N THR A 44 -13.76 20.21 24.99
CA THR A 44 -14.10 20.49 26.39
C THR A 44 -15.09 21.66 26.51
N GLU A 45 -14.89 22.74 25.73
CA GLU A 45 -15.79 23.90 25.70
C GLU A 45 -17.18 23.52 25.15
N LEU A 46 -17.21 22.72 24.07
CA LEU A 46 -18.46 22.22 23.47
C LEU A 46 -19.26 21.38 24.47
N ASP A 47 -18.58 20.40 25.11
CA ASP A 47 -19.21 19.53 26.11
C ASP A 47 -19.80 20.34 27.29
N ALA A 48 -19.07 21.35 27.79
CA ALA A 48 -19.55 22.24 28.84
C ALA A 48 -20.75 23.08 28.38
N CYS A 49 -20.70 23.62 27.17
CA CYS A 49 -21.80 24.43 26.60
C CYS A 49 -23.07 23.59 26.43
N LEU A 50 -22.95 22.35 25.87
CA LEU A 50 -24.07 21.43 25.69
C LEU A 50 -24.65 20.96 27.03
N ALA A 51 -23.83 20.71 28.04
CA ALA A 51 -24.27 20.35 29.39
C ALA A 51 -25.07 21.49 30.05
N GLU A 52 -24.59 22.72 29.92
CA GLU A 52 -25.31 23.91 30.45
C GLU A 52 -26.63 24.15 29.71
N GLN A 53 -26.64 24.04 28.37
CA GLN A 53 -27.83 24.12 27.54
C GLN A 53 -28.90 23.10 27.98
N LYS A 54 -28.52 21.85 28.20
CA LYS A 54 -29.39 20.77 28.67
C LYS A 54 -29.96 21.10 30.07
N LYS A 55 -29.10 21.58 31.00
CA LYS A 55 -29.51 21.95 32.35
C LYS A 55 -30.52 23.08 32.33
N LYS A 56 -30.28 24.16 31.59
CA LYS A 56 -31.19 25.31 31.47
C LYS A 56 -32.50 24.95 30.78
N ALA A 57 -32.45 24.15 29.70
CA ALA A 57 -33.63 23.67 29.00
C ALA A 57 -34.58 22.86 29.92
N ALA A 58 -34.03 22.05 30.84
CA ALA A 58 -34.81 21.31 31.83
C ALA A 58 -35.56 22.23 32.85
N GLN A 59 -35.01 23.42 33.14
CA GLN A 59 -35.63 24.36 34.05
C GLN A 59 -36.89 25.05 33.51
N ILE A 60 -36.97 25.22 32.17
CA ILE A 60 -38.08 25.91 31.52
C ILE A 60 -39.42 25.25 31.85
N GLY A 61 -39.48 23.92 31.84
CA GLY A 61 -40.70 23.15 32.12
C GLY A 61 -41.19 23.36 33.58
N GLY A 62 -40.28 23.49 34.55
CA GLY A 62 -40.57 23.77 35.95
C GLY A 62 -41.14 25.19 36.13
N LEU A 63 -40.45 26.19 35.61
CA LEU A 63 -40.83 27.59 35.67
C LEU A 63 -42.20 27.84 35.01
N MET A 64 -42.49 27.19 33.91
CA MET A 64 -43.79 27.28 33.25
C MET A 64 -44.94 26.69 34.10
N LYS A 65 -44.70 25.57 34.80
CA LYS A 65 -45.68 24.97 35.71
C LYS A 65 -45.92 25.84 36.96
N GLU A 66 -44.91 26.57 37.42
CA GLU A 66 -44.99 27.51 38.54
C GLU A 66 -45.61 28.87 38.13
N GLY A 67 -45.96 29.08 36.89
CA GLY A 67 -46.50 30.31 36.35
C GLY A 67 -45.50 31.46 36.17
N LYS A 68 -44.19 31.21 36.33
CA LYS A 68 -43.09 32.17 36.22
C LYS A 68 -42.69 32.42 34.78
N ARG A 69 -43.57 33.01 33.96
CA ARG A 69 -43.39 33.17 32.52
C ARG A 69 -42.18 34.03 32.14
N GLU A 70 -41.96 35.14 32.83
CA GLU A 70 -40.82 36.04 32.54
C GLU A 70 -39.49 35.36 32.81
N GLU A 71 -39.37 34.60 33.91
CA GLU A 71 -38.17 33.82 34.22
C GLU A 71 -37.96 32.69 33.15
N ALA A 72 -39.06 32.02 32.74
CA ALA A 72 -39.00 31.01 31.70
C ALA A 72 -38.53 31.57 30.35
N ASP A 73 -38.98 32.78 29.97
CA ASP A 73 -38.58 33.43 28.74
C ASP A 73 -37.14 33.95 28.78
N ALA A 74 -36.65 34.40 29.95
CA ALA A 74 -35.24 34.71 30.18
C ALA A 74 -34.35 33.44 29.98
N VAL A 75 -34.75 32.31 30.59
CA VAL A 75 -34.00 31.03 30.42
C VAL A 75 -34.06 30.53 28.97
N LYS A 76 -35.16 30.73 28.24
CA LYS A 76 -35.23 30.41 26.81
C LYS A 76 -34.22 31.23 25.97
N ALA A 77 -34.09 32.54 26.30
CA ALA A 77 -33.11 33.39 25.61
C ALA A 77 -31.67 32.93 25.90
N GLU A 78 -31.37 32.49 27.11
CA GLU A 78 -30.05 31.92 27.46
C GLU A 78 -29.79 30.61 26.75
N VAL A 79 -30.80 29.72 26.65
CA VAL A 79 -30.69 28.47 25.85
C VAL A 79 -30.45 28.77 24.38
N ALA A 80 -31.11 29.80 23.82
CA ALA A 80 -30.89 30.21 22.44
C ALA A 80 -29.45 30.76 22.25
N ALA A 81 -28.91 31.53 23.16
CA ALA A 81 -27.53 32.02 23.12
C ALA A 81 -26.52 30.86 23.19
N LEU A 82 -26.75 29.90 24.10
CA LEU A 82 -25.91 28.70 24.23
C LEU A 82 -25.94 27.83 22.92
N LYS A 83 -27.10 27.72 22.26
CA LYS A 83 -27.24 27.03 20.98
C LYS A 83 -26.44 27.74 19.87
N THR A 84 -26.47 29.04 19.80
CA THR A 84 -25.64 29.82 18.90
C THR A 84 -24.15 29.58 19.17
N ARG A 85 -23.74 29.62 20.44
CA ARG A 85 -22.35 29.40 20.87
C ARG A 85 -21.87 28.00 20.54
N SER A 86 -22.68 26.96 20.81
CA SER A 86 -22.31 25.58 20.44
C SER A 86 -22.10 25.40 18.91
N GLY A 87 -22.93 26.03 18.09
CA GLY A 87 -22.76 26.02 16.64
C GLY A 87 -21.50 26.74 16.16
N GLU A 88 -21.09 27.83 16.81
CA GLU A 88 -19.81 28.50 16.53
C GLU A 88 -18.61 27.62 16.89
N ILE A 89 -18.68 26.94 18.05
CA ILE A 89 -17.62 26.02 18.50
C ILE A 89 -17.52 24.82 17.56
N GLU A 90 -18.65 24.22 17.15
CA GLU A 90 -18.69 23.12 16.19
C GLU A 90 -18.03 23.50 14.87
N LYS A 91 -18.37 24.66 14.31
CA LYS A 91 -17.75 25.17 13.09
C LYS A 91 -16.23 25.34 13.21
N THR A 92 -15.77 25.98 14.30
CA THR A 92 -14.33 26.15 14.57
C THR A 92 -13.64 24.79 14.74
N SER A 93 -14.30 23.82 15.37
CA SER A 93 -13.81 22.47 15.55
C SER A 93 -13.69 21.73 14.21
N GLU A 94 -14.64 21.88 13.29
CA GLU A 94 -14.57 21.33 11.94
C GLU A 94 -13.40 21.89 11.14
N GLU A 95 -13.20 23.21 11.19
CA GLU A 95 -12.07 23.88 10.52
C GLU A 95 -10.73 23.38 11.08
N ASN A 96 -10.58 23.34 12.42
CA ASN A 96 -9.39 22.83 13.09
C ASN A 96 -9.12 21.34 12.76
N ASN A 97 -10.14 20.49 12.72
CA ASN A 97 -10.01 19.08 12.39
C ASN A 97 -9.63 18.87 10.91
N SER A 98 -10.17 19.69 10.00
CA SER A 98 -9.81 19.66 8.59
C SER A 98 -8.33 19.98 8.39
N GLU A 99 -7.83 21.05 9.03
CA GLU A 99 -6.40 21.41 8.96
C GLU A 99 -5.52 20.34 9.60
N LEU A 100 -5.89 19.84 10.77
CA LEU A 100 -5.19 18.75 11.46
C LEU A 100 -5.06 17.51 10.58
N ASN A 101 -6.13 17.09 9.94
CA ASN A 101 -6.12 15.94 9.04
C ASN A 101 -5.26 16.18 7.79
N SER A 102 -5.28 17.38 7.22
CA SER A 102 -4.46 17.75 6.07
C SER A 102 -2.96 17.65 6.38
N LEU A 103 -2.54 17.96 7.61
CA LEU A 103 -1.15 17.82 8.05
C LEU A 103 -0.78 16.38 8.40
N LEU A 104 -1.68 15.64 9.05
CA LEU A 104 -1.44 14.23 9.43
C LEU A 104 -1.15 13.33 8.22
N VAL A 105 -1.80 13.58 7.08
CA VAL A 105 -1.57 12.80 5.85
C VAL A 105 -0.24 13.11 5.17
N LEU A 106 0.44 14.20 5.57
CA LEU A 106 1.77 14.56 5.07
C LEU A 106 2.89 13.78 5.75
N LEU A 107 2.65 13.24 6.95
CA LEU A 107 3.67 12.50 7.68
C LEU A 107 3.79 11.06 7.16
N PRO A 108 5.01 10.61 6.78
CA PRO A 108 5.25 9.21 6.46
C PRO A 108 5.12 8.32 7.70
N ASN A 109 5.09 7.00 7.47
CA ASN A 109 5.20 6.04 8.55
C ASN A 109 6.61 6.05 9.14
N LEU A 110 6.73 5.71 10.42
CA LEU A 110 8.03 5.60 11.08
C LEU A 110 8.79 4.36 10.60
N PRO A 111 10.07 4.48 10.25
CA PRO A 111 10.89 3.31 9.99
C PRO A 111 11.19 2.57 11.30
N CYS A 112 11.20 1.24 11.26
CA CYS A 112 11.64 0.43 12.40
C CYS A 112 13.18 0.54 12.60
N ASP A 113 13.68 0.00 13.72
CA ASP A 113 15.11 0.10 14.07
C ASP A 113 16.05 -0.68 13.13
N GLN A 114 15.51 -1.61 12.33
CA GLN A 114 16.29 -2.40 11.39
C GLN A 114 16.54 -1.69 10.04
N VAL A 115 15.87 -0.57 9.79
CA VAL A 115 16.01 0.19 8.54
C VAL A 115 17.36 0.91 8.53
N PRO A 116 18.24 0.64 7.54
CA PRO A 116 19.52 1.33 7.43
C PRO A 116 19.32 2.79 7.03
N GLU A 117 20.21 3.64 7.49
CA GLU A 117 20.32 5.01 6.98
C GLU A 117 20.77 4.98 5.52
N GLY A 118 20.26 5.90 4.71
CA GLY A 118 20.59 6.01 3.30
C GLY A 118 19.69 7.00 2.60
N LYS A 119 20.07 7.41 1.38
CA LYS A 119 19.35 8.42 0.58
C LYS A 119 18.74 7.86 -0.69
N THR A 120 19.37 6.85 -1.28
CA THR A 120 19.01 6.31 -2.59
C THR A 120 19.06 4.79 -2.59
N ALA A 121 18.59 4.16 -3.65
CA ALA A 121 18.65 2.71 -3.85
C ALA A 121 20.07 2.12 -3.77
N GLU A 122 21.10 2.93 -3.96
CA GLU A 122 22.51 2.49 -3.83
C GLU A 122 22.91 2.20 -2.39
N ASP A 123 22.17 2.75 -1.42
CA ASP A 123 22.39 2.55 0.02
C ASP A 123 21.63 1.34 0.57
N ASN A 124 20.86 0.65 -0.26
CA ASN A 124 20.14 -0.56 0.13
C ASN A 124 21.08 -1.71 0.47
N VAL A 125 20.73 -2.51 1.46
CA VAL A 125 21.57 -3.60 1.95
C VAL A 125 21.14 -4.93 1.32
N VAL A 126 22.05 -5.57 0.57
CA VAL A 126 21.84 -6.94 0.09
C VAL A 126 21.91 -7.90 1.29
N VAL A 127 20.78 -8.54 1.60
CA VAL A 127 20.67 -9.47 2.72
C VAL A 127 20.81 -10.93 2.31
N LYS A 128 20.50 -11.23 1.03
CA LYS A 128 20.62 -12.57 0.48
C LYS A 128 20.75 -12.56 -1.03
N MET A 129 21.40 -13.58 -1.58
CA MET A 129 21.48 -13.87 -3.02
C MET A 129 21.24 -15.37 -3.24
N GLY A 130 20.68 -15.72 -4.40
CA GLY A 130 20.44 -17.11 -4.76
C GLY A 130 20.41 -17.32 -6.27
N ASN A 131 20.61 -18.57 -6.67
CA ASN A 131 20.78 -19.03 -8.03
C ASN A 131 21.98 -18.38 -8.76
N GLU A 132 22.55 -19.09 -9.71
CA GLU A 132 23.68 -18.61 -10.48
C GLU A 132 23.22 -17.79 -11.69
N ILE A 133 24.02 -16.74 -11.99
CA ILE A 133 23.79 -15.94 -13.22
C ILE A 133 24.20 -16.80 -14.42
N PRO A 134 23.31 -17.05 -15.39
CA PRO A 134 23.63 -17.85 -16.55
C PRO A 134 24.64 -17.14 -17.46
N GLU A 135 25.60 -17.88 -17.98
CA GLU A 135 26.44 -17.42 -19.06
C GLU A 135 25.66 -17.53 -20.38
N LEU A 136 25.31 -16.38 -20.95
CA LEU A 136 24.67 -16.31 -22.26
C LEU A 136 25.75 -16.29 -23.36
N GLY A 137 25.49 -16.94 -24.48
CA GLY A 137 26.39 -16.90 -25.65
C GLY A 137 26.48 -15.50 -26.26
N GLU A 138 27.44 -15.31 -27.20
CA GLU A 138 27.69 -14.02 -27.85
C GLU A 138 26.48 -13.40 -28.56
N ASN A 139 25.51 -14.22 -28.99
CA ASN A 139 24.30 -13.81 -29.73
C ASN A 139 23.07 -13.69 -28.81
N ASN A 140 23.26 -13.40 -27.52
CA ASN A 140 22.14 -13.17 -26.62
C ASN A 140 21.29 -11.95 -27.01
N LEU A 141 19.98 -12.05 -26.81
CA LEU A 141 19.03 -11.02 -27.16
C LEU A 141 18.30 -10.55 -25.90
N PRO A 142 18.03 -9.26 -25.75
CA PRO A 142 17.15 -8.76 -24.69
C PRO A 142 15.70 -9.16 -24.98
N HIS A 143 14.86 -9.18 -23.94
CA HIS A 143 13.49 -9.70 -24.02
C HIS A 143 12.61 -9.04 -25.10
N TRP A 144 12.80 -7.77 -25.43
CA TRP A 144 12.04 -7.09 -26.48
C TRP A 144 12.38 -7.62 -27.89
N ASP A 145 13.62 -8.04 -28.13
CA ASP A 145 14.03 -8.65 -29.41
C ASP A 145 13.61 -10.13 -29.46
N LEU A 146 13.67 -10.85 -28.34
CA LEU A 146 13.11 -12.21 -28.20
C LEU A 146 11.59 -12.21 -28.41
N ALA A 147 10.88 -11.25 -27.82
CA ALA A 147 9.44 -11.07 -27.97
C ALA A 147 9.04 -10.91 -29.45
N LYS A 148 9.82 -10.13 -30.18
CA LYS A 148 9.63 -9.93 -31.65
C LYS A 148 10.02 -11.17 -32.44
N LYS A 149 11.16 -11.79 -32.11
CA LYS A 149 11.66 -13.01 -32.83
C LYS A 149 10.64 -14.16 -32.81
N TYR A 150 10.02 -14.38 -31.67
CA TYR A 150 9.06 -15.47 -31.44
C TYR A 150 7.59 -15.02 -31.54
N ASP A 151 7.33 -13.78 -31.90
CA ASP A 151 5.99 -13.19 -32.04
C ASP A 151 5.08 -13.41 -30.81
N ILE A 152 5.63 -13.28 -29.61
CA ILE A 152 4.93 -13.58 -28.34
C ILE A 152 4.46 -12.34 -27.57
N ILE A 153 5.07 -11.18 -27.82
CA ILE A 153 4.67 -9.89 -27.24
C ILE A 153 4.84 -8.82 -28.32
N ASP A 154 3.78 -8.03 -28.53
CA ASP A 154 3.73 -7.00 -29.56
C ASP A 154 3.58 -5.63 -28.90
N PHE A 155 4.66 -4.85 -28.89
CA PHE A 155 4.69 -3.52 -28.33
C PHE A 155 4.08 -2.47 -29.29
N ASP A 156 4.26 -2.66 -30.61
CA ASP A 156 3.74 -1.73 -31.63
C ASP A 156 2.21 -1.81 -31.69
N LEU A 157 1.65 -3.00 -31.56
CA LEU A 157 0.21 -3.20 -31.45
C LEU A 157 -0.35 -2.53 -30.18
N GLY A 158 0.38 -2.59 -29.08
CA GLY A 158 0.03 -1.89 -27.84
C GLY A 158 -0.02 -0.37 -28.00
N VAL A 159 0.97 0.20 -28.70
CA VAL A 159 1.00 1.62 -29.07
C VAL A 159 -0.21 1.99 -29.92
N LYS A 160 -0.59 1.14 -30.89
CA LYS A 160 -1.76 1.35 -31.74
C LYS A 160 -3.08 1.37 -30.94
N LEU A 161 -3.21 0.49 -29.95
CA LEU A 161 -4.46 0.34 -29.16
C LEU A 161 -4.63 1.41 -28.10
N THR A 162 -3.54 1.78 -27.41
CA THR A 162 -3.61 2.64 -26.23
C THR A 162 -2.50 3.67 -26.19
N GLY A 163 -1.24 3.24 -26.39
CA GLY A 163 -0.04 4.06 -26.24
C GLY A 163 1.16 3.23 -25.80
N ALA A 164 2.32 3.87 -25.66
CA ALA A 164 3.52 3.22 -25.13
C ALA A 164 3.28 2.71 -23.70
N GLY A 165 3.90 1.60 -23.32
CA GLY A 165 3.74 1.02 -21.98
C GLY A 165 2.51 0.12 -21.80
N PHE A 166 1.83 -0.25 -22.88
CA PHE A 166 0.71 -1.20 -22.90
C PHE A 166 1.00 -2.37 -23.87
N PRO A 167 1.81 -3.38 -23.50
CA PRO A 167 2.16 -4.48 -24.38
C PRO A 167 0.96 -5.40 -24.66
N VAL A 168 0.95 -6.01 -25.85
CA VAL A 168 -0.01 -7.07 -26.21
C VAL A 168 0.68 -8.42 -26.20
N TYR A 169 0.32 -9.29 -25.29
CA TYR A 169 0.81 -10.67 -25.24
C TYR A 169 0.05 -11.53 -26.24
N LYS A 170 0.77 -12.40 -26.98
CA LYS A 170 0.20 -13.26 -28.03
C LYS A 170 0.65 -14.71 -27.89
N GLY A 171 -0.16 -15.64 -28.33
CA GLY A 171 0.21 -17.06 -28.46
C GLY A 171 0.83 -17.66 -27.19
N LYS A 172 2.05 -18.19 -27.31
CA LYS A 172 2.81 -18.78 -26.20
C LYS A 172 3.15 -17.73 -25.12
N GLY A 173 3.33 -16.45 -25.49
CA GLY A 173 3.54 -15.36 -24.52
C GLY A 173 2.33 -15.10 -23.63
N ALA A 174 1.13 -15.03 -24.21
CA ALA A 174 -0.12 -14.89 -23.45
C ALA A 174 -0.37 -16.13 -22.57
N ARG A 175 -0.02 -17.32 -23.05
CA ARG A 175 -0.13 -18.54 -22.26
C ARG A 175 0.86 -18.55 -21.10
N LEU A 176 2.11 -18.09 -21.29
CA LEU A 176 3.11 -17.96 -20.23
C LEU A 176 2.65 -16.98 -19.15
N GLN A 177 2.11 -15.81 -19.55
CA GLN A 177 1.57 -14.81 -18.61
C GLN A 177 0.51 -15.42 -17.69
N ARG A 178 -0.47 -16.10 -18.29
CA ARG A 178 -1.54 -16.77 -17.53
C ARG A 178 -1.03 -17.94 -16.69
N ALA A 179 -0.02 -18.67 -17.16
CA ALA A 179 0.61 -19.76 -16.42
C ALA A 179 1.29 -19.26 -15.15
N LEU A 180 2.00 -18.13 -15.22
CA LEU A 180 2.60 -17.49 -14.05
C LEU A 180 1.55 -17.04 -13.03
N ILE A 181 0.45 -16.42 -13.46
CA ILE A 181 -0.65 -16.02 -12.58
C ILE A 181 -1.18 -17.23 -11.81
N ASN A 182 -1.55 -18.30 -12.54
CA ASN A 182 -2.10 -19.50 -11.92
C ASN A 182 -1.09 -20.16 -10.96
N TYR A 183 0.17 -20.27 -11.38
CA TYR A 183 1.23 -20.84 -10.55
C TYR A 183 1.38 -20.08 -9.22
N PHE A 184 1.46 -18.76 -9.26
CA PHE A 184 1.62 -17.96 -8.05
C PHE A 184 0.39 -18.04 -7.13
N LEU A 185 -0.82 -17.99 -7.67
CA LEU A 185 -2.05 -18.15 -6.89
C LEU A 185 -2.12 -19.54 -6.23
N ASP A 186 -1.79 -20.61 -6.96
CA ASP A 186 -1.76 -21.97 -6.41
C ASP A 186 -0.71 -22.11 -5.29
N GLN A 187 0.47 -21.53 -5.46
CA GLN A 187 1.50 -21.55 -4.43
C GLN A 187 1.06 -20.76 -3.18
N ASN A 188 0.40 -19.61 -3.34
CA ASN A 188 -0.10 -18.80 -2.22
C ASN A 188 -1.21 -19.53 -1.47
N THR A 189 -2.18 -20.09 -2.19
CA THR A 189 -3.29 -20.83 -1.57
C THR A 189 -2.82 -22.10 -0.85
N SER A 190 -1.78 -22.76 -1.39
CA SER A 190 -1.19 -23.95 -0.76
C SER A 190 -0.58 -23.71 0.63
N VAL A 191 -0.22 -22.45 0.94
CA VAL A 191 0.31 -22.05 2.26
C VAL A 191 -0.70 -21.25 3.09
N GLY A 192 -1.99 -21.37 2.72
CA GLY A 192 -3.11 -20.89 3.53
C GLY A 192 -3.56 -19.46 3.27
N TYR A 193 -3.17 -18.84 2.15
CA TYR A 193 -3.79 -17.60 1.72
C TYR A 193 -5.16 -17.85 1.09
N LEU A 194 -6.16 -17.09 1.49
CA LEU A 194 -7.48 -17.06 0.85
C LEU A 194 -7.38 -16.27 -0.45
N GLU A 195 -7.69 -16.93 -1.57
CA GLU A 195 -7.80 -16.23 -2.84
C GLU A 195 -9.07 -15.38 -2.89
N VAL A 196 -8.91 -14.11 -3.31
CA VAL A 196 -10.01 -13.18 -3.52
C VAL A 196 -9.87 -12.50 -4.88
N GLU A 197 -10.98 -12.22 -5.53
CA GLU A 197 -11.04 -11.51 -6.82
C GLU A 197 -11.72 -10.14 -6.60
N PRO A 198 -10.91 -9.08 -6.33
CA PRO A 198 -11.45 -7.76 -6.00
C PRO A 198 -11.75 -6.94 -7.26
N PRO A 199 -12.60 -5.89 -7.15
CA PRO A 199 -12.73 -4.88 -8.21
C PRO A 199 -11.39 -4.20 -8.52
N VAL A 200 -11.15 -3.91 -9.81
CA VAL A 200 -9.97 -3.16 -10.27
C VAL A 200 -10.17 -1.65 -10.31
N MET A 201 -11.39 -1.19 -10.05
CA MET A 201 -11.75 0.21 -9.82
C MET A 201 -12.15 0.38 -8.37
N VAL A 202 -11.58 1.38 -7.70
CA VAL A 202 -11.82 1.64 -6.27
C VAL A 202 -12.25 3.08 -6.04
N ASN A 203 -12.97 3.33 -4.95
CA ASN A 203 -13.33 4.68 -4.52
C ASN A 203 -12.17 5.37 -3.78
N GLU A 204 -12.30 6.68 -3.58
CA GLU A 204 -11.31 7.51 -2.88
C GLU A 204 -10.97 6.98 -1.48
N ALA A 205 -11.97 6.52 -0.72
CA ALA A 205 -11.76 5.98 0.62
C ALA A 205 -10.86 4.74 0.63
N SER A 206 -10.90 3.92 -0.42
CA SER A 206 -10.00 2.76 -0.57
C SER A 206 -8.57 3.19 -0.88
N GLY A 207 -8.38 4.16 -1.78
CA GLY A 207 -7.06 4.72 -2.05
C GLY A 207 -6.46 5.43 -0.83
N PHE A 208 -7.28 6.11 -0.03
CA PHE A 208 -6.85 6.73 1.22
C PHE A 208 -6.44 5.69 2.27
N GLY A 209 -7.20 4.60 2.39
CA GLY A 209 -7.00 3.57 3.42
C GLY A 209 -5.60 2.96 3.40
N THR A 210 -5.06 2.67 2.24
CA THR A 210 -3.72 2.09 2.04
C THR A 210 -2.62 3.13 1.80
N GLY A 211 -3.00 4.42 1.58
CA GLY A 211 -2.04 5.53 1.50
C GLY A 211 -1.63 5.94 0.10
N GLN A 212 -2.28 5.43 -0.94
CA GLN A 212 -2.11 5.90 -2.31
C GLN A 212 -2.71 7.30 -2.53
N LEU A 213 -3.72 7.65 -1.73
CA LEU A 213 -4.28 9.01 -1.71
C LEU A 213 -3.93 9.72 -0.40
N PRO A 214 -3.68 11.04 -0.44
CA PRO A 214 -3.58 11.89 -1.63
C PRO A 214 -2.42 11.49 -2.53
N ASP A 215 -2.67 11.43 -3.85
CA ASP A 215 -1.67 11.04 -4.86
C ASP A 215 -0.68 12.19 -5.13
N LYS A 216 0.39 12.23 -4.33
CA LYS A 216 1.41 13.29 -4.40
C LYS A 216 2.30 13.19 -5.63
N GLU A 217 2.41 11.99 -6.20
CA GLU A 217 3.30 11.68 -7.33
C GLU A 217 2.56 11.61 -8.67
N GLY A 218 1.23 11.72 -8.66
CA GLY A 218 0.40 11.63 -9.85
C GLY A 218 0.41 10.25 -10.51
N GLN A 219 0.52 9.18 -9.71
CA GLN A 219 0.67 7.81 -10.21
C GLN A 219 -0.66 7.12 -10.53
N MET A 220 -1.76 7.55 -9.93
CA MET A 220 -3.05 6.87 -10.11
C MET A 220 -3.80 7.36 -11.35
N TYR A 221 -4.35 6.43 -12.12
CA TYR A 221 -5.37 6.74 -13.13
C TYR A 221 -6.69 7.03 -12.45
N HIS A 222 -7.31 8.15 -12.78
CA HIS A 222 -8.55 8.63 -12.19
C HIS A 222 -9.65 8.78 -13.24
N ALA A 223 -10.74 8.02 -13.07
CA ALA A 223 -11.99 8.19 -13.83
C ALA A 223 -12.81 9.33 -13.19
N THR A 224 -12.60 10.55 -13.67
CA THR A 224 -13.07 11.78 -13.00
C THR A 224 -14.58 11.92 -12.95
N VAL A 225 -15.33 11.38 -13.92
CA VAL A 225 -16.78 11.46 -13.97
C VAL A 225 -17.42 10.72 -12.82
N ASP A 226 -16.93 9.51 -12.53
CA ASP A 226 -17.50 8.61 -11.51
C ASP A 226 -16.72 8.68 -10.19
N ASN A 227 -15.63 9.43 -10.14
CA ASN A 227 -14.68 9.53 -9.02
C ASN A 227 -14.13 8.16 -8.57
N PHE A 228 -13.76 7.31 -9.54
CA PHE A 228 -13.09 6.04 -9.29
C PHE A 228 -11.64 6.07 -9.74
N TYR A 229 -10.82 5.26 -9.09
CA TYR A 229 -9.39 5.11 -9.38
C TYR A 229 -9.11 3.70 -9.86
N LEU A 230 -8.30 3.55 -10.91
CA LEU A 230 -7.76 2.24 -11.30
C LEU A 230 -6.70 1.80 -10.29
N VAL A 231 -6.75 0.55 -9.88
CA VAL A 231 -5.83 0.04 -8.84
C VAL A 231 -4.38 -0.02 -9.33
N PRO A 232 -3.41 0.55 -8.58
CA PRO A 232 -1.99 0.42 -8.89
C PRO A 232 -1.39 -0.90 -8.37
N THR A 233 -2.16 -1.62 -7.53
CA THR A 233 -1.82 -2.88 -6.87
C THR A 233 -3.08 -3.49 -6.25
N ALA A 234 -3.16 -4.82 -6.17
CA ALA A 234 -4.23 -5.52 -5.46
C ALA A 234 -4.23 -5.23 -3.94
N GLU A 235 -3.11 -4.76 -3.37
CA GLU A 235 -3.06 -4.28 -1.99
C GLU A 235 -4.24 -3.37 -1.65
N VAL A 236 -4.55 -2.42 -2.54
CA VAL A 236 -5.58 -1.40 -2.28
C VAL A 236 -6.95 -2.04 -2.03
N PRO A 237 -7.56 -2.79 -2.96
CA PRO A 237 -8.86 -3.38 -2.70
C PRO A 237 -8.83 -4.47 -1.64
N VAL A 238 -7.80 -5.32 -1.61
CA VAL A 238 -7.73 -6.46 -0.68
C VAL A 238 -7.61 -6.02 0.77
N THR A 239 -6.74 -5.06 1.08
CA THR A 239 -6.60 -4.53 2.45
C THR A 239 -7.88 -3.80 2.89
N ASN A 240 -8.57 -3.11 1.96
CA ASN A 240 -9.81 -2.41 2.23
C ASN A 240 -11.04 -3.31 2.49
N ILE A 241 -10.96 -4.62 2.25
CA ILE A 241 -11.98 -5.59 2.70
C ILE A 241 -12.21 -5.44 4.22
N TYR A 242 -11.17 -5.09 4.96
CA TYR A 242 -11.19 -4.91 6.40
C TYR A 242 -11.28 -3.44 6.86
N ARG A 243 -11.63 -2.51 5.98
CA ARG A 243 -11.88 -1.11 6.38
C ARG A 243 -13.11 -1.02 7.29
N ASP A 244 -12.98 -0.23 8.39
CA ASP A 244 -13.97 -0.04 9.45
C ASP A 244 -14.34 -1.34 10.21
N VAL A 245 -13.50 -2.40 10.15
CA VAL A 245 -13.73 -3.67 10.83
C VAL A 245 -13.06 -3.69 12.20
N ILE A 246 -13.70 -4.38 13.16
CA ILE A 246 -13.12 -4.76 14.45
C ILE A 246 -13.06 -6.28 14.51
N LEU A 247 -11.86 -6.84 14.40
CA LEU A 247 -11.60 -8.27 14.49
C LEU A 247 -11.67 -8.76 15.94
N GLY A 248 -12.00 -10.02 16.11
CA GLY A 248 -11.85 -10.72 17.38
C GLY A 248 -10.39 -11.20 17.58
N ASN A 249 -10.05 -11.54 18.82
CA ASN A 249 -8.70 -12.04 19.13
C ASN A 249 -8.34 -13.34 18.37
N ASN A 250 -9.32 -14.14 17.99
CA ASN A 250 -9.14 -15.43 17.31
C ASN A 250 -9.26 -15.35 15.78
N ASP A 251 -9.46 -14.17 15.21
CA ASP A 251 -9.60 -13.98 13.76
C ASP A 251 -8.24 -13.88 13.03
N PHE A 252 -7.14 -13.95 13.76
CA PHE A 252 -5.78 -13.89 13.24
C PHE A 252 -5.12 -15.25 13.05
N PRO A 253 -4.20 -15.39 12.11
CA PRO A 253 -3.83 -14.38 11.09
C PRO A 253 -4.87 -14.28 9.97
N VAL A 254 -5.05 -13.09 9.38
CA VAL A 254 -5.78 -12.95 8.12
C VAL A 254 -4.74 -12.99 6.99
N LYS A 255 -4.92 -13.91 6.04
CA LYS A 255 -4.04 -14.11 4.88
C LYS A 255 -4.89 -14.10 3.62
N MET A 256 -4.61 -13.19 2.68
CA MET A 256 -5.33 -13.07 1.41
C MET A 256 -4.36 -12.95 0.25
N THR A 257 -4.73 -13.50 -0.91
CA THR A 257 -4.03 -13.32 -2.18
C THR A 257 -4.99 -12.92 -3.27
N ALA A 258 -4.53 -12.10 -4.20
CA ALA A 258 -5.30 -11.67 -5.34
C ALA A 258 -4.42 -11.44 -6.56
N TYR A 259 -4.94 -11.78 -7.72
CA TYR A 259 -4.44 -11.30 -9.00
C TYR A 259 -5.22 -10.05 -9.43
N THR A 260 -4.53 -9.02 -9.90
CA THR A 260 -5.16 -7.90 -10.61
C THR A 260 -4.25 -7.41 -11.74
N PRO A 261 -4.81 -6.90 -12.85
CA PRO A 261 -4.12 -5.90 -13.62
C PRO A 261 -3.89 -4.67 -12.73
N CYS A 262 -2.72 -4.06 -12.87
CA CYS A 262 -2.30 -2.89 -12.12
C CYS A 262 -2.05 -1.74 -13.09
N PHE A 263 -2.41 -0.53 -12.69
CA PHE A 263 -2.35 0.65 -13.53
C PHE A 263 -1.55 1.75 -12.85
N ARG A 264 -0.45 2.19 -13.49
CA ARG A 264 0.40 3.27 -13.00
C ARG A 264 0.69 4.28 -14.10
N ARG A 265 0.57 5.56 -13.81
CA ARG A 265 0.85 6.60 -14.79
C ARG A 265 2.33 6.73 -15.12
N GLU A 266 3.21 6.15 -14.29
CA GLU A 266 4.66 6.20 -14.44
C GLU A 266 5.18 7.61 -14.71
N ALA A 267 4.57 8.60 -14.04
CA ALA A 267 4.88 10.01 -14.20
C ALA A 267 6.36 10.27 -13.92
N GLY A 268 7.04 10.94 -14.86
CA GLY A 268 8.47 11.27 -14.73
C GLY A 268 9.45 10.18 -15.19
N SER A 269 8.97 9.07 -15.75
CA SER A 269 9.83 7.99 -16.24
C SER A 269 10.16 8.15 -17.73
N TYR A 270 11.45 8.17 -18.09
CA TYR A 270 11.93 8.35 -19.45
C TYR A 270 13.16 7.48 -19.76
N GLY A 271 13.43 7.23 -21.06
CA GLY A 271 14.68 6.66 -21.54
C GLY A 271 14.74 5.13 -21.54
N LYS A 272 15.91 4.57 -21.24
CA LYS A 272 16.18 3.10 -21.32
C LYS A 272 15.33 2.28 -20.36
N ASP A 273 14.89 2.88 -19.26
CA ASP A 273 14.14 2.19 -18.21
C ASP A 273 12.69 1.88 -18.60
N VAL A 274 12.16 2.48 -19.66
CA VAL A 274 10.81 2.25 -20.18
C VAL A 274 10.77 1.27 -21.38
N ARG A 275 11.93 0.68 -21.77
CA ARG A 275 11.97 -0.20 -22.93
C ARG A 275 11.46 -1.61 -22.60
N GLY A 276 10.65 -2.17 -23.51
CA GLY A 276 10.11 -3.52 -23.36
C GLY A 276 9.17 -3.65 -22.17
N LEU A 277 9.45 -4.63 -21.30
CA LEU A 277 8.66 -4.94 -20.10
C LEU A 277 9.22 -4.30 -18.81
N ASN A 278 10.25 -3.47 -18.91
CA ASN A 278 10.91 -2.92 -17.72
C ASN A 278 10.01 -1.99 -16.89
N ARG A 279 9.15 -1.20 -17.57
CA ARG A 279 8.24 -0.25 -16.94
C ARG A 279 6.99 -0.05 -17.80
N LEU A 280 5.83 -0.31 -17.24
CA LEU A 280 4.56 -0.37 -17.96
C LEU A 280 3.49 0.44 -17.26
N HIS A 281 2.57 1.02 -18.03
CA HIS A 281 1.37 1.68 -17.53
C HIS A 281 0.29 0.69 -17.08
N GLN A 282 0.25 -0.48 -17.71
CA GLN A 282 -0.61 -1.60 -17.33
C GLN A 282 0.24 -2.87 -17.24
N PHE A 283 0.13 -3.59 -16.14
CA PHE A 283 0.83 -4.86 -15.91
C PHE A 283 0.05 -5.75 -14.95
N ASP A 284 0.35 -7.03 -14.97
CA ASP A 284 -0.26 -8.03 -14.09
C ASP A 284 0.59 -8.28 -12.85
N LYS A 285 -0.06 -8.41 -11.71
CA LYS A 285 0.58 -8.69 -10.43
C LYS A 285 -0.29 -9.60 -9.58
N VAL A 286 0.34 -10.61 -8.97
CA VAL A 286 -0.24 -11.37 -7.88
C VAL A 286 0.26 -10.76 -6.58
N GLU A 287 -0.64 -10.53 -5.63
CA GLU A 287 -0.34 -9.88 -4.35
C GLU A 287 -0.73 -10.79 -3.19
N ILE A 288 0.02 -10.74 -2.11
CA ILE A 288 -0.32 -11.32 -0.81
C ILE A 288 -0.48 -10.21 0.21
N VAL A 289 -1.52 -10.29 1.02
CA VAL A 289 -1.83 -9.34 2.10
C VAL A 289 -2.04 -10.09 3.40
N ARG A 290 -1.47 -9.59 4.49
CA ARG A 290 -1.70 -10.11 5.83
C ARG A 290 -2.18 -9.02 6.77
N ILE A 291 -3.05 -9.42 7.70
CA ILE A 291 -3.43 -8.60 8.86
C ILE A 291 -3.06 -9.41 10.09
N GLU A 292 -2.27 -8.79 10.96
CA GLU A 292 -1.64 -9.44 12.10
C GLU A 292 -1.83 -8.64 13.38
N LYS A 293 -1.67 -9.32 14.51
CA LYS A 293 -1.45 -8.63 15.78
C LYS A 293 -0.06 -7.97 15.77
N PRO A 294 0.12 -6.85 16.46
CA PRO A 294 1.40 -6.13 16.51
C PRO A 294 2.60 -7.01 16.88
N GLU A 295 2.43 -7.89 17.87
CA GLU A 295 3.45 -8.80 18.37
C GLU A 295 3.88 -9.88 17.37
N GLU A 296 3.02 -10.26 16.41
CA GLU A 296 3.27 -11.31 15.43
C GLU A 296 3.71 -10.78 14.07
N SER A 297 3.60 -9.48 13.83
CA SER A 297 3.73 -8.90 12.48
C SER A 297 5.13 -9.01 11.88
N TYR A 298 6.19 -9.01 12.69
CA TYR A 298 7.56 -9.18 12.19
C TYR A 298 7.89 -10.64 11.88
N ALA A 299 7.40 -11.59 12.67
CA ALA A 299 7.50 -13.01 12.33
C ALA A 299 6.71 -13.31 11.03
N ALA A 300 5.55 -12.69 10.87
CA ALA A 300 4.76 -12.77 9.65
C ALA A 300 5.49 -12.18 8.42
N LEU A 301 6.25 -11.09 8.60
CA LEU A 301 7.10 -10.51 7.57
C LEU A 301 8.17 -11.50 7.11
N ASP A 302 8.85 -12.15 8.05
CA ASP A 302 9.89 -13.16 7.75
C ASP A 302 9.30 -14.36 6.99
N GLU A 303 8.10 -14.82 7.37
CA GLU A 303 7.36 -15.86 6.63
C GLU A 303 7.04 -15.42 5.20
N MET A 304 6.58 -14.18 4.99
CA MET A 304 6.28 -13.64 3.68
C MET A 304 7.54 -13.55 2.81
N ILE A 305 8.65 -13.07 3.36
CA ILE A 305 9.95 -13.00 2.67
C ILE A 305 10.39 -14.41 2.22
N ALA A 306 10.34 -15.39 3.13
CA ALA A 306 10.71 -16.78 2.83
C ALA A 306 9.79 -17.41 1.75
N HIS A 307 8.50 -17.09 1.77
CA HIS A 307 7.54 -17.55 0.77
C HIS A 307 7.83 -16.96 -0.61
N VAL A 308 8.02 -15.64 -0.71
CA VAL A 308 8.35 -14.96 -1.98
C VAL A 308 9.71 -15.44 -2.51
N GLU A 309 10.70 -15.62 -1.65
CA GLU A 309 11.99 -16.20 -2.03
C GLU A 309 11.82 -17.58 -2.67
N LYS A 310 11.02 -18.45 -2.07
CA LYS A 310 10.73 -19.78 -2.62
C LYS A 310 10.12 -19.71 -4.03
N LEU A 311 9.24 -18.74 -4.28
CA LEU A 311 8.65 -18.55 -5.61
C LEU A 311 9.71 -18.16 -6.64
N VAL A 312 10.54 -17.17 -6.33
CA VAL A 312 11.61 -16.72 -7.23
C VAL A 312 12.63 -17.83 -7.49
N ALA A 313 13.07 -18.51 -6.44
CA ALA A 313 14.04 -19.60 -6.52
C ALA A 313 13.52 -20.77 -7.38
N SER A 314 12.21 -21.09 -7.29
CA SER A 314 11.58 -22.17 -8.05
C SER A 314 11.55 -21.91 -9.57
N LEU A 315 11.60 -20.65 -9.99
CA LEU A 315 11.70 -20.26 -11.39
C LEU A 315 13.12 -20.40 -11.96
N GLY A 316 14.10 -20.72 -11.10
CA GLY A 316 15.51 -20.84 -11.51
C GLY A 316 16.19 -19.50 -11.82
N LEU A 317 15.54 -18.37 -11.52
CA LEU A 317 16.10 -17.04 -11.80
C LEU A 317 17.16 -16.66 -10.77
N PRO A 318 18.30 -16.07 -11.18
CA PRO A 318 19.24 -15.42 -10.28
C PRO A 318 18.54 -14.28 -9.55
N TYR A 319 18.64 -14.23 -8.23
CA TYR A 319 17.95 -13.21 -7.43
C TYR A 319 18.83 -12.65 -6.32
N ARG A 320 18.47 -11.47 -5.85
CA ARG A 320 18.94 -10.91 -4.60
C ARG A 320 17.77 -10.30 -3.82
N ILE A 321 17.92 -10.28 -2.50
CA ILE A 321 16.97 -9.65 -1.58
C ILE A 321 17.67 -8.45 -0.96
N LEU A 322 17.03 -7.29 -1.05
CA LEU A 322 17.50 -6.02 -0.52
C LEU A 322 16.64 -5.62 0.67
N ARG A 323 17.26 -5.19 1.76
CA ARG A 323 16.57 -4.40 2.78
C ARG A 323 16.75 -2.94 2.43
N LEU A 324 15.64 -2.24 2.21
CA LEU A 324 15.65 -0.86 1.77
C LEU A 324 16.12 0.09 2.88
N CYS A 325 16.90 1.10 2.49
CA CYS A 325 17.28 2.21 3.37
C CYS A 325 16.14 3.23 3.51
N GLY A 326 16.25 4.10 4.48
CA GLY A 326 15.20 5.07 4.79
C GLY A 326 14.82 5.98 3.62
N GLY A 327 15.77 6.34 2.75
CA GLY A 327 15.54 7.22 1.61
C GLY A 327 14.88 6.56 0.41
N ASP A 328 14.90 5.21 0.32
CA ASP A 328 14.31 4.44 -0.78
C ASP A 328 12.99 3.76 -0.40
N MET A 329 12.66 3.75 0.89
CA MET A 329 11.41 3.16 1.37
C MET A 329 10.18 3.94 0.95
N SER A 330 9.07 3.22 0.72
CA SER A 330 7.78 3.85 0.47
C SER A 330 7.33 4.73 1.65
N PHE A 331 6.48 5.71 1.33
CA PHE A 331 5.91 6.63 2.32
C PHE A 331 5.22 5.93 3.49
N THR A 332 4.54 4.82 3.21
CA THR A 332 3.66 4.13 4.17
C THR A 332 4.31 2.99 4.94
N SER A 333 5.44 2.44 4.48
CA SER A 333 6.07 1.27 5.11
C SER A 333 6.92 1.62 6.32
N ALA A 334 6.98 0.70 7.30
CA ALA A 334 7.91 0.73 8.43
C ALA A 334 9.21 -0.02 8.14
N ILE A 335 9.15 -1.02 7.27
CA ILE A 335 10.28 -1.75 6.71
C ILE A 335 9.86 -2.39 5.40
N THR A 336 10.80 -2.49 4.46
CA THR A 336 10.57 -3.08 3.13
C THR A 336 11.77 -3.93 2.73
N TYR A 337 11.47 -5.08 2.12
CA TYR A 337 12.44 -5.93 1.43
C TYR A 337 12.04 -6.06 -0.02
N ASP A 338 12.97 -5.71 -0.92
CA ASP A 338 12.79 -5.85 -2.36
C ASP A 338 13.49 -7.11 -2.88
N PHE A 339 12.84 -7.77 -3.81
CA PHE A 339 13.39 -8.88 -4.56
C PHE A 339 13.71 -8.42 -5.96
N GLU A 340 14.94 -8.65 -6.37
CA GLU A 340 15.38 -8.39 -7.73
C GLU A 340 15.87 -9.67 -8.39
N VAL A 341 15.63 -9.77 -9.71
CA VAL A 341 16.18 -10.83 -10.57
C VAL A 341 17.18 -10.22 -11.52
N TYR A 342 18.22 -10.98 -11.86
CA TYR A 342 19.21 -10.52 -12.81
C TYR A 342 18.75 -10.76 -14.25
N SER A 343 18.71 -9.72 -15.04
CA SER A 343 18.49 -9.75 -16.48
C SER A 343 19.85 -9.91 -17.17
N ALA A 344 20.15 -11.13 -17.61
CA ALA A 344 21.49 -11.46 -18.11
C ALA A 344 21.81 -10.75 -19.44
N ALA A 345 20.81 -10.53 -20.30
CA ALA A 345 21.02 -9.83 -21.56
C ALA A 345 21.14 -8.30 -21.39
N GLN A 346 20.51 -7.73 -20.35
CA GLN A 346 20.64 -6.30 -20.03
C GLN A 346 21.82 -6.01 -19.09
N GLY A 347 22.37 -7.03 -18.42
CA GLY A 347 23.47 -6.90 -17.47
C GLY A 347 23.09 -6.13 -16.20
N ARG A 348 21.82 -6.24 -15.72
CA ARG A 348 21.31 -5.50 -14.58
C ARG A 348 20.28 -6.25 -13.75
N TRP A 349 20.09 -5.80 -12.51
CA TRP A 349 19.05 -6.27 -11.62
C TRP A 349 17.71 -5.57 -11.92
N LEU A 350 16.61 -6.32 -11.83
CA LEU A 350 15.24 -5.85 -12.05
C LEU A 350 14.41 -6.22 -10.82
N GLU A 351 13.84 -5.23 -10.14
CA GLU A 351 12.90 -5.44 -9.04
C GLU A 351 11.62 -6.14 -9.54
N ILE A 352 11.24 -7.23 -8.87
CA ILE A 352 10.07 -8.05 -9.19
C ILE A 352 9.07 -8.17 -8.06
N SER A 353 9.47 -7.82 -6.84
CA SER A 353 8.61 -7.85 -5.65
C SER A 353 9.12 -6.88 -4.60
N SER A 354 8.20 -6.35 -3.84
CA SER A 354 8.46 -5.58 -2.63
C SER A 354 7.57 -6.14 -1.52
N VAL A 355 8.16 -6.53 -0.39
CA VAL A 355 7.47 -7.10 0.77
C VAL A 355 7.63 -6.14 1.95
N SER A 356 6.51 -5.67 2.50
CA SER A 356 6.50 -4.57 3.48
C SER A 356 5.65 -4.88 4.70
N ASN A 357 6.10 -4.37 5.86
CA ASN A 357 5.29 -4.22 7.05
C ASN A 357 4.97 -2.72 7.23
N PHE A 358 3.69 -2.41 7.38
CA PHE A 358 3.20 -1.04 7.59
C PHE A 358 2.90 -0.75 9.05
N GLU A 359 3.08 -1.74 9.91
CA GLU A 359 2.63 -1.66 11.30
C GLU A 359 1.17 -1.17 11.39
N SER A 360 0.88 -0.26 12.29
CA SER A 360 -0.48 0.28 12.47
C SER A 360 -0.83 1.44 11.52
N TYR A 361 0.08 1.84 10.62
CA TYR A 361 -0.10 3.05 9.81
C TYR A 361 -1.32 2.99 8.89
N GLN A 362 -1.45 1.90 8.12
CA GLN A 362 -2.62 1.67 7.26
C GLN A 362 -3.86 1.34 8.10
N ALA A 363 -3.72 0.51 9.13
CA ALA A 363 -4.82 0.16 10.02
C ALA A 363 -5.47 1.39 10.67
N ASN A 364 -4.68 2.41 11.02
CA ASN A 364 -5.20 3.68 11.53
C ASN A 364 -6.00 4.46 10.47
N ARG A 365 -5.58 4.46 9.19
CA ARG A 365 -6.35 5.07 8.08
C ARG A 365 -7.63 4.30 7.78
N LEU A 366 -7.54 2.98 7.78
CA LEU A 366 -8.64 2.05 7.55
C LEU A 366 -9.62 1.96 8.72
N LYS A 367 -9.26 2.46 9.90
CA LYS A 367 -9.95 2.19 11.19
C LYS A 367 -10.07 0.68 11.46
N LEU A 368 -9.07 -0.09 11.01
CA LEU A 368 -8.97 -1.52 11.23
C LEU A 368 -8.44 -1.77 12.65
N ARG A 369 -9.26 -2.38 13.47
CA ARG A 369 -8.99 -2.61 14.88
C ARG A 369 -9.25 -4.06 15.24
N TYR A 370 -8.79 -4.46 16.41
CA TYR A 370 -9.17 -5.75 16.99
C TYR A 370 -9.39 -5.62 18.49
N LYS A 371 -10.11 -6.58 19.06
CA LYS A 371 -10.23 -6.76 20.52
C LYS A 371 -9.18 -7.78 20.95
N ASP A 372 -8.26 -7.37 21.83
CA ASP A 372 -7.29 -8.28 22.42
C ASP A 372 -7.93 -9.25 23.42
N ALA A 373 -7.13 -10.12 24.07
CA ALA A 373 -7.61 -11.12 25.02
C ALA A 373 -8.34 -10.50 26.23
N ASP A 374 -8.00 -9.26 26.59
CA ASP A 374 -8.62 -8.51 27.69
C ASP A 374 -9.84 -7.68 27.22
N GLY A 375 -10.22 -7.78 25.94
CA GLY A 375 -11.32 -7.05 25.32
C GLY A 375 -11.00 -5.58 25.00
N LYS A 376 -9.75 -5.16 25.14
CA LYS A 376 -9.30 -3.81 24.79
C LYS A 376 -9.15 -3.67 23.29
N VAL A 377 -9.64 -2.57 22.74
CA VAL A 377 -9.56 -2.27 21.31
C VAL A 377 -8.19 -1.68 20.97
N GLN A 378 -7.52 -2.30 20.00
CA GLN A 378 -6.20 -1.92 19.49
C GLN A 378 -6.20 -1.84 17.96
N LEU A 379 -5.20 -1.16 17.37
CA LEU A 379 -4.96 -1.19 15.92
C LEU A 379 -4.25 -2.48 15.54
N ALA A 380 -4.67 -3.13 14.46
CA ALA A 380 -3.95 -4.23 13.87
C ALA A 380 -2.71 -3.72 13.09
N HIS A 381 -1.82 -4.63 12.69
CA HIS A 381 -0.76 -4.40 11.72
C HIS A 381 -1.16 -4.95 10.35
N THR A 382 -0.75 -4.27 9.29
CA THR A 382 -0.94 -4.72 7.91
C THR A 382 0.40 -4.97 7.24
N LEU A 383 0.46 -6.00 6.40
CA LEU A 383 1.61 -6.35 5.59
C LEU A 383 1.14 -6.66 4.18
N ASN A 384 1.99 -6.39 3.20
CA ASN A 384 1.78 -6.87 1.84
C ASN A 384 3.07 -7.33 1.18
N GLY A 385 2.93 -8.04 0.07
CA GLY A 385 4.04 -8.39 -0.79
C GLY A 385 3.57 -8.80 -2.16
N SER A 386 4.34 -8.45 -3.20
CA SER A 386 4.07 -8.94 -4.54
C SER A 386 4.54 -10.39 -4.67
N SER A 387 3.66 -11.23 -5.16
CA SER A 387 3.90 -12.67 -5.36
C SER A 387 3.69 -13.11 -6.82
N LEU A 388 4.23 -12.55 -7.85
CA LEU A 388 5.20 -11.50 -8.12
C LEU A 388 4.62 -10.47 -9.10
N ALA A 389 5.39 -9.43 -9.47
CA ALA A 389 5.07 -8.53 -10.60
C ALA A 389 5.55 -9.16 -11.91
N LEU A 390 4.60 -9.55 -12.78
CA LEU A 390 4.88 -10.44 -13.90
C LEU A 390 5.79 -9.89 -15.01
N PRO A 391 5.74 -8.62 -15.43
CA PRO A 391 6.47 -8.17 -16.60
C PRO A 391 7.97 -8.39 -16.50
N ARG A 392 8.58 -8.01 -15.38
CA ARG A 392 10.02 -8.18 -15.18
C ARG A 392 10.41 -9.64 -14.94
N VAL A 393 9.51 -10.45 -14.36
CA VAL A 393 9.67 -11.91 -14.28
C VAL A 393 9.68 -12.51 -15.68
N VAL A 394 8.73 -12.14 -16.54
CA VAL A 394 8.69 -12.59 -17.95
C VAL A 394 9.96 -12.15 -18.68
N ALA A 395 10.36 -10.88 -18.54
CA ALA A 395 11.60 -10.38 -19.16
C ALA A 395 12.82 -11.22 -18.76
N ALA A 396 13.00 -11.48 -17.46
CA ALA A 396 14.11 -12.28 -16.96
C ALA A 396 14.02 -13.75 -17.40
N LEU A 397 12.82 -14.35 -17.43
CA LEU A 397 12.63 -15.72 -17.94
C LEU A 397 13.01 -15.84 -19.40
N LEU A 398 12.56 -14.91 -20.26
CA LEU A 398 12.89 -14.93 -21.68
C LEU A 398 14.40 -14.78 -21.89
N GLU A 399 15.04 -13.84 -21.18
CA GLU A 399 16.46 -13.55 -21.36
C GLU A 399 17.35 -14.65 -20.77
N ASN A 400 17.09 -15.10 -19.56
CA ASN A 400 17.98 -16.03 -18.87
C ASN A 400 17.85 -17.48 -19.37
N ASN A 401 16.70 -17.84 -19.94
CA ASN A 401 16.44 -19.20 -20.44
C ASN A 401 16.55 -19.34 -21.96
N GLN A 402 17.05 -18.29 -22.65
CA GLN A 402 17.24 -18.35 -24.10
C GLN A 402 18.32 -19.34 -24.49
N LYS A 403 18.06 -20.08 -25.56
CA LYS A 403 19.00 -20.93 -26.29
C LYS A 403 19.11 -20.43 -27.73
N ALA A 404 19.93 -21.04 -28.54
CA ALA A 404 20.16 -20.62 -29.96
C ALA A 404 18.85 -20.54 -30.76
N ASP A 405 17.94 -21.49 -30.57
CA ASP A 405 16.72 -21.69 -31.36
C ASP A 405 15.42 -21.63 -30.57
N ARG A 406 15.46 -21.50 -29.24
CA ARG A 406 14.28 -21.54 -28.38
C ARG A 406 14.51 -20.85 -27.07
N ILE A 407 13.43 -20.68 -26.27
CA ILE A 407 13.46 -20.28 -24.89
C ILE A 407 12.88 -21.39 -24.03
N GLU A 408 13.64 -21.93 -23.09
CA GLU A 408 13.21 -23.02 -22.24
C GLU A 408 12.27 -22.49 -21.12
N ILE A 409 11.24 -23.27 -20.84
CA ILE A 409 10.29 -22.94 -19.75
C ILE A 409 10.75 -23.68 -18.48
N PRO A 410 10.82 -22.97 -17.32
CA PRO A 410 11.07 -23.60 -16.02
C PRO A 410 10.15 -24.79 -15.78
N GLU A 411 10.70 -25.87 -15.25
CA GLU A 411 9.97 -27.12 -15.05
C GLU A 411 8.65 -26.93 -14.27
N VAL A 412 8.69 -26.08 -13.23
CA VAL A 412 7.52 -25.78 -12.40
C VAL A 412 6.37 -25.10 -13.14
N LEU A 413 6.64 -24.49 -14.29
CA LEU A 413 5.63 -23.82 -15.11
C LEU A 413 5.06 -24.71 -16.23
N ARG A 414 5.73 -25.81 -16.60
CA ARG A 414 5.32 -26.68 -17.73
C ARG A 414 3.90 -27.24 -17.56
N PRO A 415 3.45 -27.66 -16.37
CA PRO A 415 2.07 -28.10 -16.19
C PRO A 415 1.03 -27.01 -16.49
N TYR A 416 1.40 -25.75 -16.29
CA TYR A 416 0.51 -24.58 -16.51
C TYR A 416 0.59 -24.07 -17.96
N THR A 417 1.76 -24.07 -18.57
CA THR A 417 1.95 -23.65 -19.97
C THR A 417 1.42 -24.69 -20.94
N GLY A 418 1.63 -25.97 -20.67
CA GLY A 418 1.35 -27.07 -21.59
C GLY A 418 2.36 -27.18 -22.71
N PHE A 419 3.54 -26.56 -22.59
CA PHE A 419 4.70 -26.67 -23.47
C PHE A 419 5.99 -26.44 -22.66
N ASP A 420 7.10 -26.99 -23.15
CA ASP A 420 8.42 -26.99 -22.51
C ASP A 420 9.31 -25.84 -22.98
N TYR A 421 9.02 -25.27 -24.16
CA TYR A 421 9.81 -24.19 -24.78
C TYR A 421 8.98 -23.32 -25.72
N ILE A 422 9.48 -22.11 -25.92
CA ILE A 422 9.01 -21.16 -26.94
C ILE A 422 10.00 -21.23 -28.13
N ASP A 423 9.49 -21.54 -29.32
CA ASP A 423 10.18 -21.67 -30.61
C ASP A 423 9.51 -20.85 -31.68
#